data_b2007675e49bd1f151d82fea4130a0f2
#
_entry.id   b2007675e49bd1f151d82fea4130a0f2
#
_cell.length_a   1.000
_cell.length_b   1.000
_cell.length_c   1.000
_cell.angle_alpha   90.00
_cell.angle_beta   90.00
_cell.angle_gamma   90.00
#
_symmetry.space_group_name_H-M   'P 1'
#
loop_
_entity.id
_entity.type
_entity.pdbx_description
1 polymer ?
#
loop_
_entity_poly.entity_id
_entity_poly.type
_entity_poly.pdbx_seq_one_letter_code
_entity_poly.pdbx_strand_id
1 'polypeptide(L)'
;MRLLWKFLAVVLVVSFFANGQESAGKVSKFDDAEYLHLTGADKKTATPIRGTLGFNNETKIVEFVDKKNVPAFSIKYDAIKSILYERTSTPRYVAALLVSPFFLFSHSKKHYLTIQYTDDAGTGQFVSIHLDKKNARDVVATAEAATGKKVEREEEK
;
A
#
# COMPACT_ATOMS: atom_id res chain seq x y z
N MET A 1 74.34 26.10 11.40
CA MET A 1 73.93 25.68 10.09
C MET A 1 73.30 24.29 10.14
N ARG A 2 71.97 24.20 10.06
CA ARG A 2 71.13 23.10 9.58
C ARG A 2 69.80 23.31 10.12
N LEU A 3 68.98 23.95 9.30
CA LEU A 3 67.56 24.23 9.53
C LEU A 3 66.81 22.91 9.37
N LEU A 4 66.30 22.35 10.46
CA LEU A 4 65.40 21.21 10.45
C LEU A 4 63.96 21.75 10.34
N TRP A 5 63.44 21.64 9.15
CA TRP A 5 62.02 21.99 8.84
C TRP A 5 61.13 20.84 9.33
N LYS A 6 60.47 21.07 10.44
CA LYS A 6 59.44 20.16 10.93
C LYS A 6 58.14 20.42 10.15
N PHE A 7 57.85 19.57 9.20
CA PHE A 7 56.56 19.52 8.58
C PHE A 7 55.55 18.96 9.60
N LEU A 8 54.69 19.86 10.09
CA LEU A 8 53.52 19.48 10.91
C LEU A 8 52.44 19.04 9.95
N ALA A 9 52.29 17.72 9.76
CA ALA A 9 51.16 17.16 9.03
C ALA A 9 49.89 17.28 9.88
N VAL A 10 49.06 18.28 9.57
CA VAL A 10 47.71 18.37 10.10
C VAL A 10 46.83 17.33 9.40
N VAL A 11 46.63 16.20 10.05
CA VAL A 11 45.65 15.20 9.61
C VAL A 11 44.27 15.75 9.90
N LEU A 12 43.61 16.26 8.88
CA LEU A 12 42.25 16.71 8.93
C LEU A 12 41.35 15.46 8.88
N VAL A 13 40.93 14.98 10.05
CA VAL A 13 39.97 13.90 10.17
C VAL A 13 38.60 14.50 9.77
N VAL A 14 38.27 14.35 8.50
CA VAL A 14 36.89 14.61 8.04
C VAL A 14 36.03 13.47 8.52
N SER A 15 35.34 13.69 9.65
CA SER A 15 34.27 12.82 10.13
C SER A 15 33.14 12.92 9.14
N PHE A 16 33.05 11.98 8.22
CA PHE A 16 31.82 11.74 7.48
C PHE A 16 30.78 11.23 8.48
N PHE A 17 29.92 12.12 8.93
CA PHE A 17 28.64 11.72 9.47
C PHE A 17 27.88 11.10 8.30
N ALA A 18 28.01 9.79 8.17
CA ALA A 18 27.07 8.99 7.43
C ALA A 18 25.71 9.19 8.13
N ASN A 19 24.93 10.16 7.65
CA ASN A 19 23.51 10.17 7.91
C ASN A 19 22.99 8.82 7.43
N GLY A 20 22.72 7.93 8.36
CA GLY A 20 21.97 6.72 8.11
C GLY A 20 20.56 7.15 7.68
N GLN A 21 20.41 7.48 6.40
CA GLN A 21 19.13 7.36 5.76
C GLN A 21 18.82 5.86 5.83
N GLU A 22 18.00 5.48 6.81
CA GLU A 22 17.24 4.24 6.71
C GLU A 22 16.59 4.29 5.33
N SER A 23 17.14 3.52 4.40
CA SER A 23 16.52 3.34 3.11
C SER A 23 15.17 2.71 3.43
N ALA A 24 14.10 3.49 3.28
CA ALA A 24 12.74 2.98 3.27
C ALA A 24 12.78 1.74 2.39
N GLY A 25 12.50 0.56 3.00
CA GLY A 25 12.79 -0.71 2.39
C GLY A 25 12.26 -0.75 0.96
N LYS A 26 13.02 -1.31 0.02
CA LYS A 26 12.67 -1.39 -1.40
C LYS A 26 11.26 -1.94 -1.61
N VAL A 27 10.82 -2.82 -0.72
CA VAL A 27 9.49 -3.44 -0.72
C VAL A 27 8.95 -3.45 0.71
N SER A 28 7.78 -2.85 0.91
CA SER A 28 7.01 -2.96 2.15
C SER A 28 5.91 -4.00 1.97
N LYS A 29 5.84 -4.99 2.87
CA LYS A 29 4.87 -6.09 2.81
C LYS A 29 4.00 -6.12 4.06
N PHE A 30 2.72 -6.35 3.88
CA PHE A 30 1.72 -6.44 4.93
C PHE A 30 0.92 -7.73 4.78
N ASP A 31 1.17 -8.66 5.68
CA ASP A 31 0.47 -9.94 5.73
C ASP A 31 -0.93 -9.79 6.33
N ASP A 32 -1.70 -10.88 6.30
CA ASP A 32 -3.07 -10.96 6.82
C ASP A 32 -4.04 -9.94 6.20
N ALA A 33 -3.80 -9.57 4.96
CA ALA A 33 -4.74 -8.79 4.17
C ALA A 33 -5.70 -9.70 3.39
N GLU A 34 -6.90 -9.19 3.11
CA GLU A 34 -7.89 -9.90 2.30
C GLU A 34 -8.33 -9.01 1.14
N TYR A 35 -8.00 -9.42 -0.08
CA TYR A 35 -8.49 -8.76 -1.29
C TYR A 35 -9.92 -9.21 -1.59
N LEU A 36 -10.84 -8.27 -1.71
CA LEU A 36 -12.22 -8.52 -2.10
C LEU A 36 -12.31 -8.66 -3.63
N HIS A 37 -12.09 -9.89 -4.11
CA HIS A 37 -12.17 -10.18 -5.53
C HIS A 37 -13.63 -10.21 -6.00
N LEU A 38 -13.98 -9.30 -6.92
CA LEU A 38 -15.31 -9.23 -7.49
C LEU A 38 -15.44 -10.22 -8.65
N THR A 39 -16.33 -11.19 -8.49
CA THR A 39 -16.57 -12.28 -9.45
C THR A 39 -17.99 -12.26 -9.99
N GLY A 40 -18.23 -13.07 -11.03
CA GLY A 40 -19.50 -13.15 -11.74
C GLY A 40 -19.58 -12.21 -12.95
N ALA A 41 -20.49 -12.50 -13.88
CA ALA A 41 -20.66 -11.71 -15.11
C ALA A 41 -20.93 -10.22 -14.84
N ASP A 42 -21.57 -9.93 -13.71
CA ASP A 42 -21.94 -8.58 -13.28
C ASP A 42 -21.05 -8.03 -12.14
N LYS A 43 -19.97 -8.74 -11.76
CA LYS A 43 -19.14 -8.38 -10.61
C LYS A 43 -19.91 -8.20 -9.28
N LYS A 44 -21.01 -8.93 -9.14
CA LYS A 44 -21.94 -8.80 -7.99
C LYS A 44 -21.60 -9.68 -6.79
N THR A 45 -20.56 -10.50 -6.89
CA THR A 45 -20.11 -11.38 -5.81
C THR A 45 -18.70 -11.01 -5.42
N ALA A 46 -18.47 -10.78 -4.15
CA ALA A 46 -17.12 -10.56 -3.61
C ALA A 46 -16.63 -11.83 -2.92
N THR A 47 -15.52 -12.37 -3.40
CA THR A 47 -14.83 -13.51 -2.78
C THR A 47 -13.55 -13.01 -2.12
N PRO A 48 -13.40 -13.16 -0.79
CA PRO A 48 -12.18 -12.73 -0.12
C PRO A 48 -11.03 -13.69 -0.45
N ILE A 49 -9.93 -13.11 -0.94
CA ILE A 49 -8.66 -13.82 -1.17
C ILE A 49 -7.69 -13.35 -0.09
N ARG A 50 -7.21 -14.26 0.75
CA ARG A 50 -6.22 -13.95 1.79
C ARG A 50 -4.82 -13.94 1.21
N GLY A 51 -4.01 -12.98 1.64
CA GLY A 51 -2.65 -12.86 1.14
C GLY A 51 -1.87 -11.71 1.77
N THR A 52 -0.91 -11.23 1.01
CA THR A 52 0.02 -10.16 1.37
C THR A 52 -0.13 -8.99 0.42
N LEU A 53 -0.33 -7.80 0.98
CA LEU A 53 -0.29 -6.54 0.23
C LEU A 53 1.15 -6.02 0.22
N GLY A 54 1.68 -5.71 -0.95
CA GLY A 54 3.04 -5.22 -1.15
C GLY A 54 3.08 -3.85 -1.84
N PHE A 55 4.01 -2.99 -1.40
CA PHE A 55 4.38 -1.75 -2.07
C PHE A 55 5.84 -1.83 -2.48
N ASN A 56 6.11 -1.91 -3.77
CA ASN A 56 7.47 -1.99 -4.30
C ASN A 56 7.91 -0.62 -4.82
N ASN A 57 8.83 0.01 -4.11
CA ASN A 57 9.32 1.35 -4.44
C ASN A 57 10.36 1.36 -5.57
N GLU A 58 10.94 0.22 -5.94
CA GLU A 58 11.85 0.11 -7.08
C GLU A 58 11.07 0.03 -8.38
N THR A 59 10.11 -0.89 -8.44
CA THR A 59 9.28 -1.11 -9.64
C THR A 59 8.09 -0.16 -9.73
N LYS A 60 7.81 0.59 -8.65
CA LYS A 60 6.66 1.51 -8.53
C LYS A 60 5.32 0.80 -8.73
N ILE A 61 5.14 -0.32 -8.03
CA ILE A 61 3.97 -1.19 -8.14
C ILE A 61 3.38 -1.47 -6.76
N VAL A 62 2.05 -1.42 -6.67
CA VAL A 62 1.26 -2.06 -5.61
C VAL A 62 0.85 -3.44 -6.11
N GLU A 63 1.11 -4.47 -5.33
CA GLU A 63 0.74 -5.84 -5.66
C GLU A 63 0.02 -6.52 -4.50
N PHE A 64 -0.83 -7.48 -4.83
CA PHE A 64 -1.40 -8.40 -3.88
C PHE A 64 -1.13 -9.83 -4.31
N VAL A 65 -0.55 -10.59 -3.40
CA VAL A 65 -0.16 -11.98 -3.65
C VAL A 65 -0.93 -12.88 -2.68
N ASP A 66 -1.55 -13.92 -3.18
CA ASP A 66 -2.28 -14.88 -2.34
C ASP A 66 -1.33 -15.75 -1.50
N LYS A 67 -1.88 -16.59 -0.63
CA LYS A 67 -1.09 -17.50 0.22
C LYS A 67 -0.30 -18.57 -0.56
N LYS A 68 -0.59 -18.73 -1.85
CA LYS A 68 0.12 -19.67 -2.74
C LYS A 68 1.17 -18.94 -3.60
N ASN A 69 1.45 -17.66 -3.29
CA ASN A 69 2.33 -16.79 -4.05
C ASN A 69 1.85 -16.52 -5.50
N VAL A 70 0.55 -16.57 -5.74
CA VAL A 70 -0.04 -16.19 -7.02
C VAL A 70 -0.47 -14.72 -6.95
N PRO A 71 -0.01 -13.85 -7.86
CA PRO A 71 -0.44 -12.47 -7.91
C PRO A 71 -1.93 -12.38 -8.25
N ALA A 72 -2.71 -11.72 -7.39
CA ALA A 72 -4.13 -11.45 -7.62
C ALA A 72 -4.34 -10.16 -8.39
N PHE A 73 -3.50 -9.14 -8.13
CA PHE A 73 -3.42 -7.92 -8.94
C PHE A 73 -2.03 -7.28 -8.82
N SER A 74 -1.73 -6.42 -9.80
CA SER A 74 -0.54 -5.56 -9.82
C SER A 74 -0.92 -4.22 -10.45
N ILE A 75 -0.66 -3.11 -9.76
CA ILE A 75 -1.07 -1.76 -10.16
C ILE A 75 0.14 -0.85 -10.11
N LYS A 76 0.46 -0.16 -11.21
CA LYS A 76 1.52 0.85 -11.25
C LYS A 76 1.10 2.09 -10.44
N TYR A 77 2.04 2.72 -9.73
CA TYR A 77 1.73 3.90 -8.93
C TYR A 77 1.19 5.07 -9.76
N ASP A 78 1.66 5.24 -10.99
CA ASP A 78 1.21 6.28 -11.92
C ASP A 78 -0.23 6.06 -12.43
N ALA A 79 -0.67 4.80 -12.49
CA ALA A 79 -2.04 4.44 -12.85
C ALA A 79 -3.05 4.76 -11.74
N ILE A 80 -2.59 4.92 -10.48
CA ILE A 80 -3.47 5.18 -9.32
C ILE A 80 -4.07 6.58 -9.43
N LYS A 81 -5.38 6.67 -9.30
CA LYS A 81 -6.14 7.93 -9.30
C LYS A 81 -6.38 8.44 -7.90
N SER A 82 -6.89 7.59 -7.02
CA SER A 82 -7.15 7.91 -5.63
C SER A 82 -7.01 6.69 -4.74
N ILE A 83 -6.77 6.93 -3.46
CA ILE A 83 -6.71 5.91 -2.43
C ILE A 83 -7.64 6.35 -1.32
N LEU A 84 -8.54 5.46 -0.92
CA LEU A 84 -9.53 5.68 0.13
C LEU A 84 -9.34 4.66 1.24
N TYR A 85 -9.21 5.13 2.45
CA TYR A 85 -9.27 4.30 3.65
C TYR A 85 -10.63 4.48 4.33
N GLU A 86 -11.32 3.39 4.59
CA GLU A 86 -12.63 3.35 5.24
C GLU A 86 -12.60 2.44 6.47
N ARG A 87 -13.22 2.91 7.54
CA ARG A 87 -13.55 2.07 8.69
C ARG A 87 -15.06 1.87 8.71
N THR A 88 -15.51 0.81 8.04
CA THR A 88 -16.92 0.54 7.76
C THR A 88 -17.23 -0.95 7.82
N SER A 89 -18.50 -1.29 7.84
CA SER A 89 -18.95 -2.68 7.69
C SER A 89 -18.81 -3.19 6.24
N THR A 90 -18.97 -2.30 5.25
CA THR A 90 -18.82 -2.61 3.81
C THR A 90 -18.23 -1.42 3.08
N PRO A 91 -17.13 -1.59 2.31
CA PRO A 91 -16.54 -0.50 1.55
C PRO A 91 -17.53 0.06 0.53
N ARG A 92 -17.56 1.37 0.40
CA ARG A 92 -18.54 2.11 -0.45
C ARG A 92 -18.54 1.64 -1.91
N TYR A 93 -17.38 1.42 -2.52
CA TYR A 93 -17.27 0.95 -3.90
C TYR A 93 -17.75 -0.50 -4.08
N VAL A 94 -17.50 -1.34 -3.09
CA VAL A 94 -17.99 -2.72 -3.07
C VAL A 94 -19.50 -2.72 -2.86
N ALA A 95 -20.02 -1.93 -1.93
CA ALA A 95 -21.46 -1.80 -1.65
C ALA A 95 -22.25 -1.34 -2.88
N ALA A 96 -21.69 -0.45 -3.69
CA ALA A 96 -22.34 0.04 -4.92
C ALA A 96 -22.54 -1.05 -5.99
N LEU A 97 -21.73 -2.11 -5.96
CA LEU A 97 -21.78 -3.21 -6.92
C LEU A 97 -22.50 -4.46 -6.39
N LEU A 98 -22.49 -4.67 -5.06
CA LEU A 98 -23.09 -5.85 -4.46
C LEU A 98 -24.59 -5.68 -4.29
N VAL A 99 -25.36 -6.49 -4.98
CA VAL A 99 -26.84 -6.57 -4.82
C VAL A 99 -27.21 -7.58 -3.71
N SER A 100 -26.25 -8.31 -3.16
CA SER A 100 -26.53 -9.35 -2.18
C SER A 100 -26.72 -8.81 -0.77
N PRO A 101 -27.89 -9.07 -0.14
CA PRO A 101 -28.15 -8.61 1.22
C PRO A 101 -27.24 -9.25 2.29
N PHE A 102 -26.54 -10.33 1.96
CA PHE A 102 -25.68 -11.05 2.92
C PHE A 102 -24.48 -10.23 3.42
N PHE A 103 -24.01 -9.23 2.66
CA PHE A 103 -22.95 -8.33 3.11
C PHE A 103 -23.43 -7.22 4.05
N LEU A 104 -24.73 -6.93 4.05
CA LEU A 104 -25.32 -5.90 4.89
C LEU A 104 -25.51 -6.31 6.35
N PHE A 105 -25.30 -7.58 6.68
CA PHE A 105 -25.47 -8.10 8.03
C PHE A 105 -24.19 -8.13 8.88
N SER A 106 -23.04 -7.72 8.34
CA SER A 106 -21.83 -7.58 9.15
C SER A 106 -21.86 -6.27 9.94
N HIS A 107 -22.18 -6.32 11.22
CA HIS A 107 -22.24 -5.14 12.09
C HIS A 107 -20.85 -4.70 12.61
N SER A 108 -19.79 -5.45 12.32
CA SER A 108 -18.46 -5.11 12.78
C SER A 108 -17.74 -4.22 11.77
N LYS A 109 -17.33 -3.03 12.22
CA LYS A 109 -16.50 -2.11 11.42
C LYS A 109 -15.11 -2.70 11.23
N LYS A 110 -14.72 -2.85 9.97
CA LYS A 110 -13.41 -3.34 9.53
C LYS A 110 -12.65 -2.22 8.83
N HIS A 111 -11.37 -2.44 8.61
CA HIS A 111 -10.48 -1.49 7.96
C HIS A 111 -10.31 -1.86 6.49
N TYR A 112 -10.65 -0.97 5.59
CA TYR A 112 -10.54 -1.21 4.16
C TYR A 112 -9.67 -0.15 3.49
N LEU A 113 -8.84 -0.58 2.55
CA LEU A 113 -8.13 0.29 1.62
C LEU A 113 -8.67 0.03 0.23
N THR A 114 -9.24 1.03 -0.40
CA THR A 114 -9.70 0.97 -1.78
C THR A 114 -8.79 1.82 -2.66
N ILE A 115 -8.21 1.20 -3.69
CA ILE A 115 -7.34 1.86 -4.66
C ILE A 115 -8.10 1.94 -5.98
N GLN A 116 -8.36 3.16 -6.44
CA GLN A 116 -8.91 3.43 -7.77
C GLN A 116 -7.77 3.67 -8.75
N TYR A 117 -7.84 3.07 -9.90
CA TYR A 117 -6.80 3.18 -10.92
C TYR A 117 -7.39 3.11 -12.33
N THR A 118 -6.60 3.46 -13.30
CA THR A 118 -6.93 3.25 -14.73
C THR A 118 -6.13 2.07 -15.23
N ASP A 119 -6.80 1.11 -15.84
CA ASP A 119 -6.14 -0.04 -16.45
C ASP A 119 -5.45 0.32 -17.79
N ASP A 120 -4.72 -0.62 -18.37
CA ASP A 120 -3.99 -0.40 -19.63
C ASP A 120 -4.92 -0.11 -20.83
N ALA A 121 -6.21 -0.42 -20.72
CA ALA A 121 -7.24 -0.07 -21.70
C ALA A 121 -7.84 1.33 -21.48
N GLY A 122 -7.39 2.06 -20.45
CA GLY A 122 -7.91 3.37 -20.10
C GLY A 122 -9.23 3.33 -19.31
N THR A 123 -9.65 2.16 -18.84
CA THR A 123 -10.88 1.99 -18.07
C THR A 123 -10.64 2.17 -16.59
N GLY A 124 -11.52 2.92 -15.91
CA GLY A 124 -11.48 3.08 -14.47
C GLY A 124 -11.81 1.78 -13.74
N GLN A 125 -10.94 1.34 -12.86
CA GLN A 125 -11.06 0.14 -12.05
C GLN A 125 -10.83 0.46 -10.59
N PHE A 126 -11.17 -0.47 -9.70
CA PHE A 126 -10.77 -0.40 -8.31
C PHE A 126 -10.48 -1.78 -7.72
N VAL A 127 -9.67 -1.79 -6.67
CA VAL A 127 -9.46 -2.95 -5.80
C VAL A 127 -9.75 -2.53 -4.37
N SER A 128 -10.38 -3.39 -3.59
CA SER A 128 -10.69 -3.15 -2.19
C SER A 128 -10.07 -4.25 -1.33
N ILE A 129 -9.29 -3.84 -0.33
CA ILE A 129 -8.51 -4.72 0.52
C ILE A 129 -8.94 -4.51 1.97
N HIS A 130 -9.38 -5.57 2.63
CA HIS A 130 -9.56 -5.59 4.07
C HIS A 130 -8.19 -5.73 4.74
N LEU A 131 -7.89 -4.84 5.66
CA LEU A 131 -6.64 -4.77 6.40
C LEU A 131 -6.82 -5.32 7.81
N ASP A 132 -5.82 -6.03 8.32
CA ASP A 132 -5.76 -6.31 9.75
C ASP A 132 -5.65 -4.99 10.53
N LYS A 133 -6.36 -4.88 11.65
CA LYS A 133 -6.37 -3.69 12.51
C LYS A 133 -4.96 -3.26 12.95
N LYS A 134 -4.07 -4.22 13.15
CA LYS A 134 -2.69 -3.96 13.59
C LYS A 134 -1.88 -3.23 12.53
N ASN A 135 -2.12 -3.58 11.25
CA ASN A 135 -1.35 -3.07 10.11
C ASN A 135 -2.00 -1.85 9.44
N ALA A 136 -3.28 -1.58 9.71
CA ALA A 136 -4.07 -0.59 8.96
C ALA A 136 -3.41 0.80 8.91
N ARG A 137 -2.85 1.29 10.04
CA ARG A 137 -2.17 2.59 10.10
C ARG A 137 -0.90 2.61 9.25
N ASP A 138 -0.10 1.56 9.35
CA ASP A 138 1.19 1.46 8.65
C ASP A 138 0.98 1.29 7.15
N VAL A 139 -0.04 0.52 6.75
CA VAL A 139 -0.44 0.39 5.34
C VAL A 139 -0.83 1.74 4.76
N VAL A 140 -1.66 2.53 5.47
CA VAL A 140 -2.09 3.86 5.02
C VAL A 140 -0.89 4.80 4.88
N ALA A 141 0.00 4.85 5.87
CA ALA A 141 1.20 5.68 5.83
C ALA A 141 2.14 5.26 4.68
N THR A 142 2.31 3.95 4.48
CA THR A 142 3.13 3.42 3.39
C THR A 142 2.53 3.72 2.02
N ALA A 143 1.20 3.59 1.87
CA ALA A 143 0.50 3.92 0.64
C ALA A 143 0.71 5.39 0.26
N GLU A 144 0.57 6.33 1.22
CA GLU A 144 0.84 7.76 1.01
C GLU A 144 2.29 8.01 0.61
N ALA A 145 3.25 7.45 1.35
CA ALA A 145 4.68 7.65 1.12
C ALA A 145 5.16 7.05 -0.22
N ALA A 146 4.70 5.84 -0.55
CA ALA A 146 5.14 5.13 -1.74
C ALA A 146 4.55 5.70 -3.03
N THR A 147 3.26 6.03 -3.02
CA THR A 147 2.54 6.48 -4.22
C THR A 147 2.57 7.99 -4.41
N GLY A 148 2.90 8.76 -3.36
CA GLY A 148 2.78 10.22 -3.35
C GLY A 148 1.34 10.72 -3.41
N LYS A 149 0.35 9.84 -3.25
CA LYS A 149 -1.08 10.17 -3.24
C LYS A 149 -1.55 10.33 -1.81
N LYS A 150 -2.31 11.38 -1.54
CA LYS A 150 -2.98 11.53 -0.25
C LYS A 150 -4.06 10.45 -0.11
N VAL A 151 -4.10 9.76 1.02
CA VAL A 151 -5.17 8.81 1.34
C VAL A 151 -6.34 9.56 1.96
N GLU A 152 -7.49 9.52 1.28
CA GLU A 152 -8.76 9.97 1.84
C GLU A 152 -9.17 9.03 2.98
N ARG A 153 -9.71 9.57 4.07
CA ARG A 153 -10.08 8.78 5.25
C ARG A 153 -11.53 9.04 5.59
N GLU A 154 -12.31 7.98 5.65
CA GLU A 154 -13.70 8.02 6.08
C GLU A 154 -13.95 7.02 7.20
N GLU A 155 -14.68 7.46 8.22
CA GLU A 155 -15.16 6.59 9.29
C GLU A 155 -16.68 6.68 9.34
N GLU A 156 -17.32 5.53 9.26
CA GLU A 156 -18.75 5.40 9.48
C GLU A 156 -19.07 5.77 10.94
N LYS A 157 -19.96 6.73 11.13
CA LYS A 157 -20.40 7.21 12.47
C LYS A 157 -21.22 6.17 13.22
#